data_3d39ce5cbd4da2ade662f6210240377f
#
_entry.id   3d39ce5cbd4da2ade662f6210240377f
#
_cell.length_a   1.000
_cell.length_b   1.000
_cell.length_c   1.000
_cell.angle_alpha   90.00
_cell.angle_beta   90.00
_cell.angle_gamma   90.00
#
_symmetry.space_group_name_H-M   'P 1'
#
loop_
_entity.id
_entity.type
_entity.pdbx_description
1 polymer ?
#
loop_
_entity_poly.entity_id
_entity_poly.type
_entity_poly.pdbx_seq_one_letter_code
_entity_poly.pdbx_strand_id
1 'polypeptide(L)'
;MDPLIQKATELAKQGSTPYLPIPGRVAYVVSHGQSYASNGYAIRTQGIAKALNEHGLETLCFVRQGRPWDLGVSDDSVTPEMHIDGVRYIHTRWPNNKKPKTNQDKLIAAADTLEQLFRIYRPSAVIAGSNFLAGLPAWVAAKRLGLPFHNEVRGFWELSQAAREEGFETTDRFKEDAERDTFV
;
A
#
# COMPACT_ATOMS: atom_id res chain seq x y z
N MET A 1 -19.80 -2.54 11.31
CA MET A 1 -18.64 -1.86 10.65
C MET A 1 -17.38 -2.22 11.42
N ASP A 2 -16.45 -2.79 10.74
CA ASP A 2 -15.16 -3.24 11.28
C ASP A 2 -14.39 -2.09 11.98
N PRO A 3 -13.78 -2.33 13.15
CA PRO A 3 -13.06 -1.28 13.90
C PRO A 3 -11.89 -0.64 13.12
N LEU A 4 -11.26 -1.40 12.22
CA LEU A 4 -10.17 -0.87 11.39
C LEU A 4 -10.70 0.07 10.31
N ILE A 5 -11.86 -0.25 9.71
CA ILE A 5 -12.57 0.62 8.76
C ILE A 5 -13.05 1.89 9.45
N GLN A 6 -13.61 1.78 10.65
CA GLN A 6 -13.99 2.96 11.44
C GLN A 6 -12.79 3.87 11.67
N LYS A 7 -11.66 3.30 12.10
CA LYS A 7 -10.43 4.05 12.32
C LYS A 7 -9.91 4.70 11.04
N ALA A 8 -9.91 3.99 9.93
CA ALA A 8 -9.52 4.55 8.62
C ALA A 8 -10.41 5.74 8.24
N THR A 9 -11.73 5.62 8.44
CA THR A 9 -12.70 6.68 8.15
C THR A 9 -12.50 7.92 9.02
N GLU A 10 -12.17 7.75 10.31
CA GLU A 10 -11.82 8.86 11.20
C GLU A 10 -10.55 9.56 10.75
N LEU A 11 -9.51 8.80 10.44
CA LEU A 11 -8.22 9.32 9.99
C LEU A 11 -8.34 10.09 8.66
N ALA A 12 -9.17 9.60 7.74
CA ALA A 12 -9.40 10.24 6.44
C ALA A 12 -10.10 11.61 6.54
N LYS A 13 -10.82 11.89 7.63
CA LYS A 13 -11.48 13.18 7.90
C LYS A 13 -10.52 14.24 8.44
N GLN A 14 -9.32 13.86 8.85
CA GLN A 14 -8.31 14.80 9.31
C GLN A 14 -7.80 15.60 8.09
N GLY A 15 -8.43 16.75 7.87
CA GLY A 15 -8.07 17.63 6.76
C GLY A 15 -6.60 18.03 6.82
N SER A 16 -6.01 18.22 5.66
CA SER A 16 -4.63 18.58 5.54
C SER A 16 -4.41 19.96 4.92
N THR A 17 -3.22 20.48 5.07
CA THR A 17 -2.76 21.72 4.43
C THR A 17 -2.82 21.59 2.90
N PRO A 18 -2.83 22.72 2.16
CA PRO A 18 -2.85 22.70 0.70
C PRO A 18 -1.82 21.75 0.11
N TYR A 19 -2.23 21.02 -0.92
CA TYR A 19 -1.42 20.04 -1.63
C TYR A 19 -1.37 20.39 -3.12
N LEU A 20 -0.17 20.38 -3.69
CA LEU A 20 0.04 20.70 -5.10
C LEU A 20 0.68 19.51 -5.82
N PRO A 21 -0.09 18.73 -6.57
CA PRO A 21 0.41 17.54 -7.27
C PRO A 21 1.29 17.90 -8.47
N ILE A 22 2.10 16.95 -8.92
CA ILE A 22 2.78 16.99 -10.22
C ILE A 22 1.91 16.21 -11.20
N PRO A 23 1.37 16.85 -12.25
CA PRO A 23 0.51 16.18 -13.22
C PRO A 23 1.19 14.96 -13.85
N GLY A 24 0.45 13.86 -14.02
CA GLY A 24 0.95 12.62 -14.60
C GLY A 24 1.80 11.75 -13.66
N ARG A 25 2.11 12.22 -12.43
CA ARG A 25 2.78 11.40 -11.44
C ARG A 25 1.79 10.56 -10.65
N VAL A 26 2.02 9.25 -10.58
CA VAL A 26 1.15 8.27 -9.92
C VAL A 26 1.88 7.61 -8.76
N ALA A 27 1.26 7.58 -7.59
CA ALA A 27 1.69 6.73 -6.49
C ALA A 27 1.05 5.35 -6.63
N TYR A 28 1.86 4.31 -6.74
CA TYR A 28 1.41 2.94 -6.77
C TYR A 28 1.82 2.24 -5.48
N VAL A 29 0.90 2.11 -4.54
CA VAL A 29 1.15 1.48 -3.23
C VAL A 29 0.97 -0.03 -3.36
N VAL A 30 2.02 -0.78 -3.03
CA VAL A 30 2.10 -2.22 -3.31
C VAL A 30 2.67 -3.02 -2.14
N SER A 31 2.23 -4.26 -1.99
CA SER A 31 2.74 -5.13 -0.91
C SER A 31 4.11 -5.73 -1.22
N HIS A 32 4.45 -5.91 -2.51
CA HIS A 32 5.71 -6.49 -2.98
C HIS A 32 6.23 -5.77 -4.21
N GLY A 33 7.54 -5.62 -4.31
CA GLY A 33 8.23 -5.06 -5.46
C GLY A 33 9.39 -5.93 -5.93
N GLN A 34 9.76 -5.85 -7.20
CA GLN A 34 10.92 -6.56 -7.76
C GLN A 34 12.26 -6.07 -7.19
N SER A 35 12.25 -5.00 -6.44
CA SER A 35 13.40 -4.53 -5.67
C SER A 35 13.93 -5.54 -4.63
N TYR A 36 13.10 -6.50 -4.20
CA TYR A 36 13.50 -7.52 -3.22
C TYR A 36 12.78 -8.86 -3.38
N ALA A 37 11.80 -8.99 -4.25
CA ALA A 37 11.00 -10.20 -4.39
C ALA A 37 10.77 -10.55 -5.86
N SER A 38 10.72 -11.85 -6.14
CA SER A 38 10.40 -12.39 -7.47
C SER A 38 9.22 -13.37 -7.35
N ASN A 39 8.05 -12.81 -7.05
CA ASN A 39 6.78 -13.56 -7.00
C ASN A 39 5.74 -12.92 -7.93
N GLY A 40 4.62 -13.57 -8.14
CA GLY A 40 3.57 -13.10 -9.06
C GLY A 40 3.09 -11.68 -8.78
N TYR A 41 3.04 -11.27 -7.51
CA TYR A 41 2.65 -9.90 -7.13
C TYR A 41 3.70 -8.87 -7.53
N ALA A 42 4.99 -9.17 -7.30
CA ALA A 42 6.10 -8.30 -7.66
C ALA A 42 6.25 -8.17 -9.18
N ILE A 43 6.14 -9.28 -9.92
CA ILE A 43 6.19 -9.31 -11.38
C ILE A 43 5.03 -8.49 -11.98
N ARG A 44 3.81 -8.67 -11.48
CA ARG A 44 2.64 -7.90 -11.92
C ARG A 44 2.80 -6.41 -11.62
N THR A 45 3.30 -6.05 -10.42
CA THR A 45 3.60 -4.65 -10.07
C THR A 45 4.56 -4.03 -11.07
N GLN A 46 5.68 -4.70 -11.37
CA GLN A 46 6.68 -4.23 -12.32
C GLN A 46 6.08 -4.03 -13.72
N GLY A 47 5.33 -5.01 -14.21
CA GLY A 47 4.70 -4.94 -15.54
C GLY A 47 3.73 -3.77 -15.67
N ILE A 48 2.87 -3.56 -14.66
CA ILE A 48 1.89 -2.45 -14.67
C ILE A 48 2.61 -1.10 -14.56
N ALA A 49 3.55 -0.95 -13.62
CA ALA A 49 4.28 0.31 -13.45
C ALA A 49 5.07 0.69 -14.72
N LYS A 50 5.71 -0.30 -15.36
CA LYS A 50 6.42 -0.11 -16.63
C LYS A 50 5.48 0.31 -17.75
N ALA A 51 4.33 -0.37 -17.90
CA ALA A 51 3.33 -0.02 -18.90
C ALA A 51 2.78 1.40 -18.70
N LEU A 52 2.48 1.80 -17.46
CA LEU A 52 2.05 3.16 -17.16
C LEU A 52 3.12 4.20 -17.55
N ASN A 53 4.40 3.92 -17.26
CA ASN A 53 5.52 4.80 -17.66
C ASN A 53 5.66 4.89 -19.19
N GLU A 54 5.52 3.79 -19.92
CA GLU A 54 5.52 3.74 -21.38
C GLU A 54 4.37 4.56 -22.01
N HIS A 55 3.27 4.74 -21.26
CA HIS A 55 2.13 5.57 -21.67
C HIS A 55 2.20 7.03 -21.16
N GLY A 56 3.38 7.48 -20.75
CA GLY A 56 3.64 8.89 -20.43
C GLY A 56 3.31 9.29 -18.99
N LEU A 57 3.05 8.32 -18.08
CA LEU A 57 2.94 8.58 -16.66
C LEU A 57 4.30 8.40 -15.98
N GLU A 58 4.47 9.01 -14.82
CA GLU A 58 5.60 8.77 -13.92
C GLU A 58 5.10 7.96 -12.71
N THR A 59 5.30 6.65 -12.73
CA THR A 59 4.82 5.76 -11.67
C THR A 59 5.89 5.52 -10.61
N LEU A 60 5.57 5.87 -9.37
CA LEU A 60 6.39 5.63 -8.19
C LEU A 60 5.77 4.50 -7.36
N CYS A 61 6.48 3.39 -7.21
CA CYS A 61 6.03 2.25 -6.42
C CYS A 61 6.39 2.44 -4.94
N PHE A 62 5.40 2.72 -4.10
CA PHE A 62 5.56 2.78 -2.65
C PHE A 62 5.31 1.41 -2.05
N VAL A 63 6.36 0.77 -1.57
CA VAL A 63 6.26 -0.56 -0.96
C VAL A 63 5.68 -0.43 0.44
N ARG A 64 4.74 -1.31 0.77
CA ARG A 64 4.09 -1.36 2.08
C ARG A 64 5.11 -1.23 3.22
N GLN A 65 4.83 -0.34 4.16
CA GLN A 65 5.72 -0.02 5.26
C GLN A 65 6.22 -1.26 6.02
N GLY A 66 7.47 -1.26 6.39
CA GLY A 66 8.16 -2.37 7.03
C GLY A 66 8.67 -3.45 6.07
N ARG A 67 8.20 -3.48 4.82
CA ARG A 67 8.72 -4.40 3.79
C ARG A 67 9.96 -3.82 3.13
N PRO A 68 10.97 -4.63 2.84
CA PRO A 68 11.05 -6.10 2.99
C PRO A 68 11.55 -6.58 4.36
N TRP A 69 11.96 -5.72 5.26
CA TRP A 69 12.61 -6.07 6.53
C TRP A 69 11.74 -6.94 7.44
N ASP A 70 10.42 -6.72 7.45
CA ASP A 70 9.45 -7.59 8.14
C ASP A 70 9.46 -9.05 7.62
N LEU A 71 10.12 -9.31 6.49
CA LEU A 71 10.31 -10.64 5.90
C LEU A 71 11.70 -11.24 6.16
N GLY A 72 12.53 -10.55 6.96
CA GLY A 72 13.88 -11.00 7.27
C GLY A 72 14.94 -10.67 6.21
N VAL A 73 14.62 -9.79 5.25
CA VAL A 73 15.65 -9.29 4.30
C VAL A 73 16.62 -8.39 5.06
N SER A 74 17.92 -8.59 4.82
CA SER A 74 18.97 -7.83 5.51
C SER A 74 18.95 -6.34 5.13
N ASP A 75 19.43 -5.51 6.04
CA ASP A 75 19.45 -4.05 5.89
C ASP A 75 20.29 -3.59 4.70
N ASP A 76 21.33 -4.33 4.36
CA ASP A 76 22.28 -3.97 3.29
C ASP A 76 21.77 -4.33 1.88
N SER A 77 20.70 -5.12 1.80
CA SER A 77 20.18 -5.63 0.51
C SER A 77 19.20 -4.67 -0.17
N VAL A 78 18.59 -3.76 0.58
CA VAL A 78 17.55 -2.85 0.07
C VAL A 78 17.75 -1.44 0.61
N THR A 79 17.93 -0.51 -0.29
CA THR A 79 18.01 0.92 0.04
C THR A 79 16.61 1.55 0.11
N PRO A 80 16.46 2.72 0.76
CA PRO A 80 15.19 3.44 0.78
C PRO A 80 14.59 3.70 -0.60
N GLU A 81 15.41 3.81 -1.60
CA GLU A 81 15.00 3.98 -2.99
C GLU A 81 15.83 3.08 -3.91
N MET A 82 15.15 2.37 -4.82
CA MET A 82 15.75 1.50 -5.83
C MET A 82 15.11 1.69 -7.19
N HIS A 83 15.90 1.53 -8.25
CA HIS A 83 15.42 1.54 -9.63
C HIS A 83 15.64 0.16 -10.25
N ILE A 84 14.56 -0.46 -10.73
CA ILE A 84 14.58 -1.77 -11.39
C ILE A 84 13.90 -1.63 -12.75
N ASP A 85 14.63 -1.80 -13.82
CA ASP A 85 14.14 -1.75 -15.22
C ASP A 85 13.22 -0.54 -15.49
N GLY A 86 13.66 0.65 -15.06
CA GLY A 86 12.94 1.91 -15.27
C GLY A 86 11.78 2.16 -14.29
N VAL A 87 11.54 1.29 -13.32
CA VAL A 87 10.54 1.48 -12.26
C VAL A 87 11.23 1.84 -10.96
N ARG A 88 10.73 2.89 -10.32
CA ARG A 88 11.25 3.42 -9.07
C ARG A 88 10.47 2.87 -7.87
N TYR A 89 11.18 2.24 -6.95
CA TYR A 89 10.64 1.67 -5.71
C TYR A 89 11.09 2.47 -4.51
N ILE A 90 10.13 2.83 -3.63
CA ILE A 90 10.35 3.55 -2.38
C ILE A 90 10.00 2.62 -1.22
N HIS A 91 10.97 2.42 -0.32
CA HIS A 91 10.82 1.56 0.85
C HIS A 91 10.86 2.40 2.12
N THR A 92 10.02 2.06 3.07
CA THR A 92 9.98 2.75 4.37
C THR A 92 9.98 1.76 5.52
N ARG A 93 10.77 2.08 6.55
CA ARG A 93 10.79 1.35 7.80
C ARG A 93 9.66 1.81 8.71
N TRP A 94 9.31 0.98 9.66
CA TRP A 94 8.47 1.42 10.76
C TRP A 94 9.15 2.54 11.56
N PRO A 95 8.38 3.47 12.17
CA PRO A 95 8.94 4.49 13.04
C PRO A 95 9.84 3.86 14.11
N ASN A 96 11.02 4.46 14.34
CA ASN A 96 12.03 3.95 15.26
C ASN A 96 12.45 2.49 15.00
N ASN A 97 12.33 2.00 13.78
CA ASN A 97 12.56 0.60 13.36
C ASN A 97 11.76 -0.43 14.18
N LYS A 98 10.60 -0.01 14.75
CA LYS A 98 9.78 -0.86 15.58
C LYS A 98 8.39 -1.05 14.99
N LYS A 99 8.10 -2.29 14.58
CA LYS A 99 6.78 -2.65 14.05
C LYS A 99 5.70 -2.49 15.12
N PRO A 100 4.63 -1.74 14.85
CA PRO A 100 3.50 -1.61 15.76
C PRO A 100 2.81 -2.96 16.00
N LYS A 101 2.24 -3.13 17.20
CA LYS A 101 1.63 -4.41 17.60
C LYS A 101 0.24 -4.58 17.02
N THR A 102 -0.61 -3.56 17.13
CA THR A 102 -2.02 -3.65 16.69
C THR A 102 -2.19 -3.27 15.21
N ASN A 103 -3.26 -3.74 14.59
CA ASN A 103 -3.57 -3.36 13.21
C ASN A 103 -3.96 -1.88 13.10
N GLN A 104 -4.56 -1.29 14.12
CA GLN A 104 -4.86 0.14 14.15
C GLN A 104 -3.59 0.99 14.19
N ASP A 105 -2.62 0.64 15.06
CA ASP A 105 -1.34 1.36 15.11
C ASP A 105 -0.55 1.24 13.81
N LYS A 106 -0.59 0.06 13.16
CA LYS A 106 0.02 -0.14 11.83
C LYS A 106 -0.65 0.74 10.78
N LEU A 107 -1.98 0.82 10.79
CA LEU A 107 -2.73 1.69 9.88
C LEU A 107 -2.36 3.16 10.08
N ILE A 108 -2.34 3.64 11.32
CA ILE A 108 -1.97 5.02 11.65
C ILE A 108 -0.56 5.32 11.13
N ALA A 109 0.42 4.52 11.54
CA ALA A 109 1.82 4.72 11.16
C ALA A 109 2.02 4.69 9.64
N ALA A 110 1.36 3.76 8.94
CA ALA A 110 1.49 3.62 7.49
C ALA A 110 0.79 4.77 6.74
N ALA A 111 -0.39 5.21 7.20
CA ALA A 111 -1.11 6.33 6.60
C ALA A 111 -0.34 7.66 6.76
N ASP A 112 0.19 7.91 7.96
CA ASP A 112 0.99 9.12 8.24
C ASP A 112 2.29 9.14 7.43
N THR A 113 2.96 7.99 7.31
CA THR A 113 4.17 7.84 6.48
C THR A 113 3.85 8.08 4.99
N LEU A 114 2.78 7.47 4.48
CA LEU A 114 2.39 7.67 3.08
C LEU A 114 1.99 9.11 2.80
N GLU A 115 1.27 9.77 3.70
CA GLU A 115 0.95 11.20 3.55
C GLU A 115 2.21 12.05 3.43
N GLN A 116 3.20 11.83 4.31
CA GLN A 116 4.48 12.54 4.25
C GLN A 116 5.21 12.28 2.93
N LEU A 117 5.28 11.03 2.49
CA LEU A 117 5.88 10.67 1.21
C LEU A 117 5.15 11.30 0.03
N PHE A 118 3.81 11.30 0.03
CA PHE A 118 3.04 11.95 -1.02
C PHE A 118 3.29 13.46 -1.06
N ARG A 119 3.50 14.11 0.08
CA ARG A 119 3.91 15.52 0.12
C ARG A 119 5.29 15.76 -0.49
N ILE A 120 6.23 14.82 -0.32
CA ILE A 120 7.58 14.89 -0.89
C ILE A 120 7.54 14.61 -2.40
N TYR A 121 6.93 13.51 -2.80
CA TYR A 121 6.92 13.03 -4.18
C TYR A 121 5.81 13.64 -5.04
N ARG A 122 4.78 14.20 -4.46
CA ARG A 122 3.69 14.97 -5.08
C ARG A 122 2.93 14.22 -6.18
N PRO A 123 2.43 12.98 -5.97
CA PRO A 123 1.60 12.30 -6.96
C PRO A 123 0.29 13.05 -7.21
N SER A 124 -0.29 12.87 -8.40
CA SER A 124 -1.59 13.41 -8.79
C SER A 124 -2.73 12.39 -8.64
N ALA A 125 -2.40 11.12 -8.47
CA ALA A 125 -3.34 10.03 -8.21
C ALA A 125 -2.66 8.92 -7.42
N VAL A 126 -3.47 8.12 -6.74
CA VAL A 126 -3.02 6.97 -5.95
C VAL A 126 -3.69 5.69 -6.47
N ILE A 127 -2.89 4.68 -6.76
CA ILE A 127 -3.34 3.31 -7.02
C ILE A 127 -2.83 2.45 -5.87
N ALA A 128 -3.66 1.54 -5.34
CA ALA A 128 -3.21 0.54 -4.37
C ALA A 128 -3.50 -0.87 -4.91
N GLY A 129 -2.47 -1.71 -4.94
CA GLY A 129 -2.65 -3.13 -5.23
C GLY A 129 -3.08 -3.87 -3.96
N SER A 130 -4.22 -4.63 -4.03
CA SER A 130 -4.76 -5.34 -2.87
C SER A 130 -3.67 -6.13 -2.09
N ASN A 131 -3.85 -6.36 -0.80
CA ASN A 131 -5.08 -6.33 -0.02
C ASN A 131 -5.22 -5.01 0.82
N PHE A 132 -6.22 -5.01 1.73
CA PHE A 132 -6.50 -3.87 2.63
C PHE A 132 -5.28 -3.39 3.44
N LEU A 133 -4.28 -4.22 3.67
CA LEU A 133 -3.05 -3.83 4.40
C LEU A 133 -2.20 -2.79 3.64
N ALA A 134 -2.31 -2.75 2.31
CA ALA A 134 -1.74 -1.68 1.49
C ALA A 134 -2.81 -0.63 1.15
N GLY A 135 -4.04 -1.08 0.89
CA GLY A 135 -5.16 -0.26 0.45
C GLY A 135 -5.64 0.76 1.48
N LEU A 136 -5.93 0.34 2.72
CA LEU A 136 -6.47 1.26 3.75
C LEU A 136 -5.54 2.44 4.06
N PRO A 137 -4.22 2.24 4.34
CA PRO A 137 -3.34 3.38 4.57
C PRO A 137 -3.21 4.30 3.35
N ALA A 138 -3.17 3.73 2.14
CA ALA A 138 -3.11 4.49 0.91
C ALA A 138 -4.38 5.31 0.67
N TRP A 139 -5.55 4.73 0.93
CA TRP A 139 -6.84 5.41 0.87
C TRP A 139 -6.93 6.58 1.87
N VAL A 140 -6.51 6.37 3.12
CA VAL A 140 -6.46 7.43 4.15
C VAL A 140 -5.57 8.58 3.68
N ALA A 141 -4.33 8.29 3.26
CA ALA A 141 -3.40 9.30 2.79
C ALA A 141 -3.93 10.07 1.57
N ALA A 142 -4.53 9.36 0.60
CA ALA A 142 -5.15 9.97 -0.57
C ALA A 142 -6.31 10.91 -0.18
N LYS A 143 -7.21 10.47 0.71
CA LYS A 143 -8.34 11.28 1.19
C LYS A 143 -7.90 12.54 1.91
N ARG A 144 -6.89 12.45 2.78
CA ARG A 144 -6.33 13.61 3.49
C ARG A 144 -5.76 14.66 2.54
N LEU A 145 -5.22 14.25 1.41
CA LEU A 145 -4.62 15.12 0.40
C LEU A 145 -5.58 15.51 -0.74
N GLY A 146 -6.82 15.01 -0.72
CA GLY A 146 -7.80 15.26 -1.79
C GLY A 146 -7.44 14.59 -3.13
N LEU A 147 -6.69 13.48 -3.09
CA LEU A 147 -6.24 12.77 -4.28
C LEU A 147 -7.25 11.72 -4.76
N PRO A 148 -7.41 11.53 -6.08
CA PRO A 148 -8.07 10.36 -6.62
C PRO A 148 -7.39 9.08 -6.13
N PHE A 149 -8.22 8.10 -5.75
CA PHE A 149 -7.77 6.80 -5.28
C PHE A 149 -8.41 5.68 -6.10
N HIS A 150 -7.61 4.71 -6.51
CA HIS A 150 -8.03 3.54 -7.26
C HIS A 150 -7.53 2.27 -6.57
N ASN A 151 -8.43 1.32 -6.30
CA ASN A 151 -8.05 0.01 -5.80
C ASN A 151 -7.88 -0.97 -6.97
N GLU A 152 -6.69 -1.55 -7.09
CA GLU A 152 -6.43 -2.64 -8.02
C GLU A 152 -6.66 -3.97 -7.30
N VAL A 153 -7.82 -4.58 -7.50
CA VAL A 153 -8.14 -5.90 -6.93
C VAL A 153 -7.35 -6.98 -7.67
N ARG A 154 -6.40 -7.62 -6.99
CA ARG A 154 -5.52 -8.67 -7.54
C ARG A 154 -5.98 -10.07 -7.25
N GLY A 155 -6.95 -10.23 -6.37
CA GLY A 155 -7.53 -11.47 -5.92
C GLY A 155 -8.27 -11.28 -4.60
N PHE A 156 -9.01 -12.27 -4.22
CA PHE A 156 -9.74 -12.32 -2.95
C PHE A 156 -8.88 -13.11 -1.97
N TRP A 157 -8.23 -12.39 -1.07
CA TRP A 157 -7.29 -12.97 -0.11
C TRP A 157 -7.98 -13.95 0.84
N GLU A 158 -9.16 -13.60 1.31
CA GLU A 158 -9.99 -14.41 2.19
C GLU A 158 -10.38 -15.74 1.53
N LEU A 159 -10.73 -15.72 0.24
CA LEU A 159 -11.03 -16.94 -0.52
C LEU A 159 -9.78 -17.80 -0.77
N SER A 160 -8.64 -17.14 -1.00
CA SER A 160 -7.37 -17.85 -1.17
C SER A 160 -6.92 -18.52 0.12
N GLN A 161 -7.27 -17.95 1.28
CA GLN A 161 -7.01 -18.56 2.59
C GLN A 161 -7.99 -19.71 2.85
N ALA A 162 -9.28 -19.53 2.58
CA ALA A 162 -10.31 -20.57 2.71
C ALA A 162 -9.97 -21.82 1.86
N ALA A 163 -9.39 -21.62 0.67
CA ALA A 163 -8.95 -22.73 -0.18
C ALA A 163 -7.77 -23.54 0.40
N ARG A 164 -7.08 -23.02 1.41
CA ARG A 164 -5.92 -23.68 2.06
C ARG A 164 -6.22 -24.19 3.46
N GLU A 165 -7.21 -23.63 4.12
CA GLU A 165 -7.57 -23.92 5.51
C GLU A 165 -9.06 -24.25 5.58
N GLU A 166 -9.38 -25.52 5.78
CA GLU A 166 -10.76 -26.00 5.89
C GLU A 166 -11.50 -25.32 7.05
N GLY A 167 -12.69 -24.81 6.77
CA GLY A 167 -13.52 -24.10 7.76
C GLY A 167 -13.14 -22.63 7.98
N PHE A 168 -12.11 -22.10 7.32
CA PHE A 168 -11.72 -20.69 7.45
C PHE A 168 -12.86 -19.73 7.08
N GLU A 169 -13.68 -20.08 6.09
CA GLU A 169 -14.84 -19.32 5.62
C GLU A 169 -15.90 -19.09 6.69
N THR A 170 -15.91 -19.90 7.75
CA THR A 170 -16.84 -19.76 8.89
C THR A 170 -16.31 -18.85 9.99
N THR A 171 -15.05 -18.45 9.92
CA THR A 171 -14.38 -17.66 10.97
C THR A 171 -14.76 -16.18 10.89
N ASP A 172 -14.67 -15.48 12.03
CA ASP A 172 -14.84 -14.02 12.07
C ASP A 172 -13.74 -13.32 11.26
N ARG A 173 -12.52 -13.89 11.22
CA ARG A 173 -11.42 -13.36 10.43
C ARG A 173 -11.72 -13.34 8.93
N PHE A 174 -12.37 -14.37 8.39
CA PHE A 174 -12.80 -14.37 6.99
C PHE A 174 -13.73 -13.20 6.70
N LYS A 175 -14.75 -13.00 7.56
CA LYS A 175 -15.72 -11.90 7.43
C LYS A 175 -15.06 -10.54 7.53
N GLU A 176 -14.15 -10.36 8.50
CA GLU A 176 -13.40 -9.12 8.69
C GLU A 176 -12.52 -8.80 7.50
N ASP A 177 -11.76 -9.77 6.99
CA ASP A 177 -10.87 -9.57 5.85
C ASP A 177 -11.68 -9.26 4.58
N ALA A 178 -12.80 -9.95 4.34
CA ALA A 178 -13.72 -9.66 3.23
C ALA A 178 -14.35 -8.25 3.34
N GLU A 179 -14.79 -7.84 4.53
CA GLU A 179 -15.34 -6.49 4.77
C GLU A 179 -14.29 -5.40 4.49
N ARG A 180 -13.03 -5.61 4.93
CA ARG A 180 -11.91 -4.68 4.73
C ARG A 180 -11.51 -4.56 3.26
N ASP A 181 -11.40 -5.67 2.55
CA ASP A 181 -11.04 -5.67 1.12
C ASP A 181 -12.19 -5.12 0.25
N THR A 182 -13.44 -5.30 0.65
CA THR A 182 -14.60 -4.71 -0.03
C THR A 182 -14.71 -3.20 0.19
N PHE A 183 -14.30 -2.70 1.35
CA PHE A 183 -14.35 -1.27 1.68
C PHE A 183 -13.36 -0.44 0.86
N VAL A 184 -12.18 -0.97 0.59
CA VAL A 184 -11.11 -0.27 -0.15
C VAL A 184 -11.39 -0.31 -1.65
#